data_9b17f19b766d8e2657e90919b953ef37
#
_entry.id   9b17f19b766d8e2657e90919b953ef37
#
_cell.length_a   1.000
_cell.length_b   1.000
_cell.length_c   1.000
_cell.angle_alpha   90.00
_cell.angle_beta   90.00
_cell.angle_gamma   90.00
#
_symmetry.space_group_name_H-M   'P 1'
#
loop_
_entity.id
_entity.type
_entity.pdbx_description
1 polymer ?
#
loop_
_entity_poly.entity_id
_entity_poly.type
_entity_poly.pdbx_seq_one_letter_code
_entity_poly.pdbx_strand_id
1 'polypeptide(L)'
;MKRRMRLRRQSDFQAAISGKRFHSGKALVGFAVPGDTEGGRVGVTVSKAIKGSVERNRARRRLREVARQRFHGPDSPLRGVGIRYDVVLIARPAALEVSFADLTAEASTAALRLSKLNT
;
A
#
# COMPACT_ATOMS: atom_id res chain seq x y z
N MET A 1 3.44 4.18 -11.47
CA MET A 1 2.75 2.88 -11.36
C MET A 1 1.83 2.68 -12.56
N LYS A 2 1.86 1.52 -13.16
CA LYS A 2 1.03 1.26 -14.34
C LYS A 2 -0.45 1.26 -13.95
N ARG A 3 -1.29 1.74 -14.87
CA ARG A 3 -2.71 1.89 -14.62
C ARG A 3 -3.41 0.60 -14.19
N ARG A 4 -3.06 -0.52 -14.81
CA ARG A 4 -3.65 -1.83 -14.49
C ARG A 4 -3.27 -2.34 -13.09
N MET A 5 -2.24 -1.76 -12.49
CA MET A 5 -1.74 -2.15 -11.17
C MET A 5 -2.26 -1.27 -10.05
N ARG A 6 -3.17 -0.35 -10.35
CA ARG A 6 -3.76 0.54 -9.36
C ARG A 6 -5.24 0.23 -9.16
N LEU A 7 -5.65 0.19 -7.89
CA LEU A 7 -7.08 0.17 -7.59
C LEU A 7 -7.66 1.55 -7.85
N ARG A 8 -8.80 1.61 -8.52
CA ARG A 8 -9.43 2.87 -8.89
C ARG A 8 -10.89 2.95 -8.51
N ARG A 9 -11.57 1.81 -8.38
CA ARG A 9 -12.99 1.79 -8.06
C ARG A 9 -13.19 1.80 -6.55
N GLN A 10 -14.20 2.57 -6.10
CA GLN A 10 -14.58 2.61 -4.68
C GLN A 10 -14.88 1.22 -4.15
N SER A 11 -15.58 0.40 -4.93
CA SER A 11 -15.93 -0.96 -4.53
C SER A 11 -14.68 -1.82 -4.31
N ASP A 12 -13.63 -1.64 -5.13
CA ASP A 12 -12.39 -2.39 -4.97
C ASP A 12 -11.67 -2.02 -3.68
N PHE A 13 -11.66 -0.70 -3.35
CA PHE A 13 -11.08 -0.24 -2.09
C PHE A 13 -11.83 -0.82 -0.89
N GLN A 14 -13.16 -0.79 -0.93
CA GLN A 14 -13.97 -1.30 0.17
C GLN A 14 -13.79 -2.81 0.34
N ALA A 15 -13.73 -3.55 -0.76
CA ALA A 15 -13.50 -4.98 -0.72
C ALA A 15 -12.15 -5.30 -0.07
N ALA A 16 -11.09 -4.58 -0.45
CA ALA A 16 -9.75 -4.81 0.10
C ALA A 16 -9.69 -4.47 1.59
N ILE A 17 -10.31 -3.37 2.01
CA ILE A 17 -10.33 -2.95 3.42
C ILE A 17 -11.08 -3.97 4.28
N SER A 18 -12.04 -4.67 3.70
CA SER A 18 -12.77 -5.74 4.39
C SER A 18 -11.98 -7.03 4.48
N GLY A 19 -10.83 -7.10 3.82
CA GLY A 19 -9.98 -8.26 3.78
C GLY A 19 -9.05 -8.36 4.98
N LYS A 20 -7.96 -9.08 4.79
CA LYS A 20 -7.00 -9.34 5.86
C LYS A 20 -6.04 -8.17 6.03
N ARG A 21 -5.88 -7.69 7.27
CA ARG A 21 -4.88 -6.70 7.60
C ARG A 21 -3.54 -7.41 7.73
N PHE A 22 -2.63 -7.14 6.79
CA PHE A 22 -1.31 -7.78 6.80
C PHE A 22 -0.24 -6.91 7.44
N HIS A 23 -0.53 -5.62 7.60
CA HIS A 23 0.45 -4.70 8.20
C HIS A 23 -0.26 -3.62 8.99
N SER A 24 0.25 -3.32 10.18
CA SER A 24 -0.18 -2.19 10.99
C SER A 24 1.07 -1.60 11.62
N GLY A 25 1.56 -0.51 11.04
CA GLY A 25 2.79 0.13 11.46
C GLY A 25 2.59 1.58 11.85
N LYS A 26 3.69 2.26 12.11
CA LYS A 26 3.68 3.65 12.56
C LYS A 26 3.07 4.59 11.52
N ALA A 27 3.46 4.42 10.26
CA ALA A 27 3.11 5.36 9.19
C ALA A 27 2.05 4.85 8.24
N LEU A 28 1.81 3.54 8.18
CA LEU A 28 0.81 2.99 7.28
C LEU A 28 0.17 1.70 7.79
N VAL A 29 -1.02 1.43 7.27
CA VAL A 29 -1.74 0.18 7.49
C VAL A 29 -2.00 -0.45 6.12
N GLY A 30 -1.91 -1.77 6.01
CA GLY A 30 -2.17 -2.49 4.77
C GLY A 30 -3.22 -3.58 4.92
N PHE A 31 -4.14 -3.62 3.96
CA PHE A 31 -5.18 -4.66 3.86
C PHE A 31 -5.09 -5.31 2.49
N ALA A 32 -5.46 -6.59 2.42
CA ALA A 32 -5.41 -7.33 1.16
C ALA A 32 -6.55 -8.34 1.06
N VAL A 33 -7.04 -8.54 -0.18
CA VAL A 33 -7.93 -9.63 -0.53
C VAL A 33 -7.38 -10.30 -1.79
N PRO A 34 -7.67 -11.58 -2.03
CA PRO A 34 -7.28 -12.21 -3.29
C PRO A 34 -7.85 -11.45 -4.48
N GLY A 35 -7.06 -11.32 -5.55
CA GLY A 35 -7.46 -10.64 -6.77
C GLY A 35 -7.03 -11.44 -8.00
N ASP A 36 -7.33 -10.89 -9.17
CA ASP A 36 -7.10 -11.59 -10.44
C ASP A 36 -5.91 -11.06 -11.22
N THR A 37 -5.34 -9.93 -10.80
CA THR A 37 -4.25 -9.30 -11.55
C THR A 37 -2.91 -9.89 -11.14
N GLU A 38 -2.16 -10.39 -12.10
CA GLU A 38 -0.80 -10.86 -11.84
C GLU A 38 0.05 -9.70 -11.35
N GLY A 39 0.80 -9.94 -10.26
CA GLY A 39 1.58 -8.89 -9.61
C GLY A 39 0.78 -8.06 -8.62
N GLY A 40 -0.55 -8.23 -8.62
CA GLY A 40 -1.42 -7.52 -7.71
C GLY A 40 -1.75 -6.10 -8.12
N ARG A 41 -2.78 -5.54 -7.50
CA ARG A 41 -3.14 -4.13 -7.66
C ARG A 41 -3.03 -3.44 -6.31
N VAL A 42 -2.60 -2.18 -6.32
CA VAL A 42 -2.41 -1.41 -5.09
C VAL A 42 -3.20 -0.12 -5.17
N GLY A 43 -3.95 0.17 -4.12
CA GLY A 43 -4.61 1.45 -3.93
C GLY A 43 -4.04 2.14 -2.70
N VAL A 44 -3.98 3.46 -2.76
CA VAL A 44 -3.47 4.29 -1.68
C VAL A 44 -4.56 5.25 -1.23
N THR A 45 -4.80 5.32 0.07
CA THR A 45 -5.71 6.30 0.64
C THR A 45 -5.10 6.86 1.93
N VAL A 46 -5.83 7.74 2.59
CA VAL A 46 -5.31 8.41 3.79
C VAL A 46 -6.31 8.28 4.93
N SER A 47 -5.77 8.19 6.14
CA SER A 47 -6.56 8.14 7.36
C SER A 47 -7.38 9.41 7.53
N LYS A 48 -8.58 9.27 8.11
CA LYS A 48 -9.43 10.40 8.46
C LYS A 48 -8.78 11.31 9.50
N ALA A 49 -7.77 10.82 10.21
CA ALA A 49 -7.03 11.62 11.19
C ALA A 49 -6.17 12.69 10.53
N ILE A 50 -5.84 12.54 9.24
CA ILE A 50 -5.11 13.57 8.50
C ILE A 50 -6.14 14.58 7.99
N LYS A 51 -6.09 15.81 8.53
CA LYS A 51 -7.01 16.87 8.18
C LYS A 51 -6.38 17.80 7.14
N GLY A 52 -7.22 18.45 6.34
CA GLY A 52 -6.76 19.40 5.34
C GLY A 52 -6.36 18.73 4.02
N SER A 53 -6.76 19.36 2.92
CA SER A 53 -6.53 18.78 1.58
C SER A 53 -5.05 18.75 1.19
N VAL A 54 -4.27 19.75 1.62
CA VAL A 54 -2.84 19.81 1.31
C VAL A 54 -2.10 18.65 1.96
N GLU A 55 -2.34 18.43 3.26
CA GLU A 55 -1.71 17.34 4.01
C GLU A 55 -2.15 15.98 3.49
N ARG A 56 -3.43 15.83 3.18
CA ARG A 56 -3.95 14.57 2.63
C ARG A 56 -3.32 14.25 1.29
N ASN A 57 -3.21 15.24 0.41
CA ASN A 57 -2.57 15.05 -0.89
C ASN A 57 -1.09 14.72 -0.75
N ARG A 58 -0.39 15.39 0.18
CA ARG A 58 1.02 15.12 0.42
C ARG A 58 1.23 13.70 0.94
N ALA A 59 0.44 13.26 1.90
CA ALA A 59 0.53 11.91 2.45
C ALA A 59 0.27 10.87 1.36
N ARG A 60 -0.76 11.11 0.53
CA ARG A 60 -1.11 10.20 -0.56
C ARG A 60 0.03 10.08 -1.57
N ARG A 61 0.65 11.21 -1.95
CA ARG A 61 1.75 11.20 -2.91
C ARG A 61 2.98 10.48 -2.35
N ARG A 62 3.31 10.73 -1.09
CA ARG A 62 4.44 10.05 -0.45
C ARG A 62 4.21 8.54 -0.40
N LEU A 63 3.04 8.12 0.02
CA LEU A 63 2.72 6.69 0.12
C LEU A 63 2.65 6.04 -1.26
N ARG A 64 2.11 6.75 -2.25
CA ARG A 64 2.04 6.21 -3.62
C ARG A 64 3.44 5.96 -4.20
N GLU A 65 4.37 6.86 -3.91
CA GLU A 65 5.74 6.70 -4.42
C GLU A 65 6.44 5.50 -3.79
N VAL A 66 6.32 5.31 -2.47
CA VAL A 66 6.94 4.15 -1.84
C VAL A 66 6.24 2.85 -2.23
N ALA A 67 4.93 2.90 -2.48
CA ALA A 67 4.18 1.74 -2.97
C ALA A 67 4.68 1.33 -4.36
N ARG A 68 4.90 2.31 -5.24
CA ARG A 68 5.43 2.03 -6.57
C ARG A 68 6.78 1.32 -6.48
N GLN A 69 7.64 1.76 -5.59
CA GLN A 69 8.99 1.21 -5.45
C GLN A 69 8.99 -0.16 -4.76
N ARG A 70 8.24 -0.26 -3.66
CA ARG A 70 8.37 -1.43 -2.78
C ARG A 70 7.37 -2.55 -3.09
N PHE A 71 6.27 -2.24 -3.78
CA PHE A 71 5.31 -3.26 -4.18
C PHE A 71 5.48 -3.68 -5.64
N HIS A 72 5.82 -2.75 -6.53
CA HIS A 72 5.94 -3.03 -7.96
C HIS A 72 7.31 -2.76 -8.57
N GLY A 73 8.25 -2.25 -7.78
CA GLY A 73 9.58 -1.94 -8.30
C GLY A 73 10.47 -3.16 -8.49
N PRO A 74 11.60 -2.99 -9.18
CA PRO A 74 12.51 -4.12 -9.46
C PRO A 74 13.11 -4.74 -8.19
N ASP A 75 13.22 -3.96 -7.12
CA ASP A 75 13.78 -4.43 -5.85
C ASP A 75 12.69 -4.82 -4.84
N SER A 76 11.45 -4.97 -5.29
CA SER A 76 10.34 -5.31 -4.40
C SER A 76 10.51 -6.72 -3.83
N PRO A 77 10.24 -6.90 -2.52
CA PRO A 77 10.18 -8.24 -1.92
C PRO A 77 9.13 -9.15 -2.55
N LEU A 78 8.17 -8.58 -3.29
CA LEU A 78 7.11 -9.34 -3.96
C LEU A 78 7.51 -9.85 -5.34
N ARG A 79 8.66 -9.41 -5.84
CA ARG A 79 9.08 -9.77 -7.20
C ARG A 79 9.33 -11.27 -7.27
N GLY A 80 8.71 -11.92 -8.25
CA GLY A 80 8.87 -13.35 -8.45
C GLY A 80 8.07 -14.25 -7.52
N VAL A 81 7.27 -13.66 -6.62
CA VAL A 81 6.47 -14.44 -5.66
C VAL A 81 5.11 -14.86 -6.22
N GLY A 82 4.67 -14.28 -7.34
CA GLY A 82 3.40 -14.63 -7.97
C GLY A 82 2.18 -14.11 -7.19
N ILE A 83 2.31 -12.96 -6.57
CA ILE A 83 1.26 -12.36 -5.77
C ILE A 83 0.07 -11.96 -6.65
N ARG A 84 -1.14 -12.32 -6.21
CA ARG A 84 -2.40 -11.93 -6.85
C ARG A 84 -3.36 -11.41 -5.80
N TYR A 85 -3.00 -10.24 -5.22
CA TYR A 85 -3.81 -9.58 -4.21
C TYR A 85 -4.21 -8.19 -4.67
N ASP A 86 -5.41 -7.77 -4.27
CA ASP A 86 -5.79 -6.36 -4.28
C ASP A 86 -5.46 -5.82 -2.91
N VAL A 87 -4.64 -4.78 -2.86
CA VAL A 87 -4.05 -4.23 -1.64
C VAL A 87 -4.47 -2.78 -1.48
N VAL A 88 -4.85 -2.39 -0.27
CA VAL A 88 -5.05 -0.98 0.08
C VAL A 88 -4.06 -0.61 1.16
N LEU A 89 -3.31 0.46 0.92
CA LEU A 89 -2.41 1.06 1.89
C LEU A 89 -3.02 2.37 2.37
N ILE A 90 -3.09 2.53 3.69
CA ILE A 90 -3.69 3.71 4.32
C ILE A 90 -2.60 4.47 5.04
N ALA A 91 -2.37 5.73 4.64
CA ALA A 91 -1.39 6.59 5.31
C ALA A 91 -1.92 7.06 6.66
N ARG A 92 -1.13 6.87 7.71
CA ARG A 92 -1.40 7.43 9.04
C ARG A 92 -0.74 8.81 9.14
N PRO A 93 -1.12 9.64 10.14
CA PRO A 93 -0.49 10.97 10.30
C PRO A 93 1.03 10.93 10.33
N ALA A 94 1.64 9.89 10.91
CA ALA A 94 3.08 9.77 10.95
C ALA A 94 3.72 9.71 9.55
N ALA A 95 2.97 9.34 8.52
CA ALA A 95 3.48 9.34 7.14
C ALA A 95 3.92 10.72 6.66
N LEU A 96 3.41 11.79 7.30
CA LEU A 96 3.82 13.16 6.99
C LEU A 96 5.08 13.59 7.76
N GLU A 97 5.39 12.90 8.84
CA GLU A 97 6.44 13.31 9.77
C GLU A 97 7.73 12.52 9.61
N VAL A 98 7.63 11.25 9.25
CA VAL A 98 8.82 10.41 9.09
C VAL A 98 9.60 10.79 7.83
N SER A 99 10.89 10.49 7.81
CA SER A 99 11.71 10.69 6.62
C SER A 99 11.20 9.78 5.49
N PHE A 100 11.52 10.14 4.25
CA PHE A 100 11.15 9.29 3.13
C PHE A 100 11.84 7.92 3.22
N ALA A 101 13.06 7.89 3.73
CA ALA A 101 13.79 6.63 3.95
C ALA A 101 13.07 5.73 4.96
N ASP A 102 12.56 6.30 6.05
CA ASP A 102 11.81 5.54 7.04
C ASP A 102 10.49 5.03 6.48
N LEU A 103 9.80 5.86 5.69
CA LEU A 103 8.56 5.44 5.05
C LEU A 103 8.82 4.29 4.07
N THR A 104 9.92 4.39 3.30
CA THR A 104 10.32 3.33 2.36
C THR A 104 10.63 2.03 3.12
N ALA A 105 11.32 2.13 4.25
CA ALA A 105 11.64 0.95 5.07
C ALA A 105 10.38 0.29 5.59
N GLU A 106 9.40 1.07 6.05
CA GLU A 106 8.14 0.51 6.51
C GLU A 106 7.37 -0.13 5.36
N ALA A 107 7.38 0.48 4.18
CA ALA A 107 6.72 -0.10 3.01
C ALA A 107 7.36 -1.43 2.60
N SER A 108 8.69 -1.55 2.73
CA SER A 108 9.38 -2.81 2.48
C SER A 108 8.97 -3.89 3.47
N THR A 109 8.84 -3.54 4.75
CA THR A 109 8.37 -4.46 5.77
C THR A 109 6.94 -4.93 5.46
N ALA A 110 6.08 -3.99 5.04
CA ALA A 110 4.70 -4.32 4.67
C ALA A 110 4.68 -5.28 3.48
N ALA A 111 5.50 -5.03 2.47
CA ALA A 111 5.58 -5.91 1.29
C ALA A 111 6.06 -7.32 1.67
N LEU A 112 7.03 -7.42 2.57
CA LEU A 112 7.49 -8.72 3.08
C LEU A 112 6.37 -9.46 3.80
N ARG A 113 5.60 -8.76 4.63
CA ARG A 113 4.46 -9.37 5.31
C ARG A 113 3.41 -9.87 4.33
N LEU A 114 3.15 -9.09 3.28
CA LEU A 114 2.22 -9.52 2.23
C LEU A 114 2.71 -10.78 1.54
N SER A 115 4.01 -10.87 1.25
CA SER A 115 4.57 -12.05 0.58
C SER A 115 4.36 -13.32 1.39
N LYS A 116 4.28 -13.22 2.71
CA LYS A 116 4.09 -14.36 3.60
C LYS A 116 2.63 -14.80 3.72
N LEU A 117 1.68 -13.97 3.30
CA LEU A 117 0.27 -14.37 3.28
C LEU A 117 0.02 -15.47 2.26
N ASN A 118 0.89 -15.58 1.28
CA ASN A 118 0.74 -16.51 0.18
C ASN A 118 1.14 -17.94 0.57
N THR A 119 1.58 -18.14 1.79
CA THR A 119 1.99 -19.45 2.30
C THR A 119 0.96 -20.06 3.30
#